data_3429dbbc370f65aa7e20d5cf5fac6ff5
#
_entry.id   3429dbbc370f65aa7e20d5cf5fac6ff5
#
_cell.length_a   1.000
_cell.length_b   1.000
_cell.length_c   1.000
_cell.angle_alpha   90.00
_cell.angle_beta   90.00
_cell.angle_gamma   90.00
#
_symmetry.space_group_name_H-M   'P 1'
#
loop_
_entity.id
_entity.type
_entity.pdbx_description
1 polymer ?
#
loop_
_entity_poly.entity_id
_entity_poly.type
_entity_poly.pdbx_seq_one_letter_code
_entity_poly.pdbx_strand_id
1 'polypeptide(L)'
;VTVIDLPEFSIENILQVLYEKKLQSVYVEGGAGVHDAFLESGLWDEIISYVTPKLIGGNGKAAMSSFRLVSQALELDDFACQKNGNNIRLSARRRL
;
A
#
# COMPACT_ATOMS: atom_id res chain seq x y z
N VAL A 1 -5.12 -22.01 4.43
CA VAL A 1 -4.45 -21.02 3.56
C VAL A 1 -4.48 -21.52 2.13
N THR A 2 -4.91 -20.65 1.24
CA THR A 2 -4.93 -20.96 -0.20
C THR A 2 -3.71 -20.32 -0.86
N VAL A 3 -2.95 -21.13 -1.58
CA VAL A 3 -1.80 -20.65 -2.36
C VAL A 3 -2.20 -20.63 -3.83
N ILE A 4 -1.91 -19.51 -4.48
CA ILE A 4 -2.23 -19.32 -5.89
C ILE A 4 -0.92 -19.09 -6.64
N ASP A 5 -0.65 -19.94 -7.63
CA ASP A 5 0.50 -19.79 -8.51
C ASP A 5 0.13 -18.92 -9.70
N LEU A 6 1.00 -17.96 -10.01
CA LEU A 6 0.82 -17.06 -11.15
C LEU A 6 1.86 -17.38 -12.21
N PRO A 7 1.47 -17.45 -13.50
CA PRO A 7 2.45 -17.67 -14.57
C PRO A 7 3.40 -16.50 -14.72
N GLU A 8 2.95 -15.31 -14.37
CA GLU A 8 3.75 -14.10 -14.42
C GLU A 8 3.35 -13.19 -13.27
N PHE A 9 4.34 -12.60 -12.58
CA PHE A 9 4.07 -11.66 -11.51
C PHE A 9 3.77 -10.28 -12.09
N SER A 10 2.53 -9.84 -11.95
CA SER A 10 2.14 -8.46 -12.21
C SER A 10 0.93 -8.14 -11.35
N ILE A 11 0.75 -6.86 -11.04
CA ILE A 11 -0.39 -6.44 -10.22
C ILE A 11 -1.70 -6.74 -10.96
N GLU A 12 -1.73 -6.54 -12.27
CA GLU A 12 -2.90 -6.83 -13.10
C GLU A 12 -3.28 -8.30 -13.01
N ASN A 13 -2.31 -9.20 -13.10
CA ASN A 13 -2.57 -10.63 -13.02
C ASN A 13 -3.06 -11.04 -11.63
N ILE A 14 -2.48 -10.48 -10.58
CA ILE A 14 -2.92 -10.73 -9.21
C ILE A 14 -4.39 -10.33 -9.05
N LEU A 15 -4.72 -9.12 -9.45
CA LEU A 15 -6.10 -8.62 -9.32
C LEU A 15 -7.07 -9.41 -10.18
N GLN A 16 -6.65 -9.83 -11.38
CA GLN A 16 -7.49 -10.64 -12.25
C GLN A 16 -7.84 -11.99 -11.60
N VAL A 17 -6.84 -12.66 -11.02
CA VAL A 17 -7.05 -13.94 -10.35
C VAL A 17 -8.00 -13.77 -9.16
N LEU A 18 -7.81 -12.72 -8.37
CA LEU A 18 -8.68 -12.45 -7.22
C LEU A 18 -10.10 -12.12 -7.66
N TYR A 19 -10.26 -11.40 -8.75
CA TYR A 19 -11.56 -11.11 -9.33
C TYR A 19 -12.27 -12.40 -9.77
N GLU A 20 -11.54 -13.30 -10.43
CA GLU A 20 -12.09 -14.60 -10.86
C GLU A 20 -12.54 -15.43 -9.67
N LYS A 21 -11.94 -15.26 -8.51
CA LYS A 21 -12.36 -15.94 -7.27
C LYS A 21 -13.46 -15.17 -6.54
N LYS A 22 -14.01 -14.13 -7.15
CA LYS A 22 -15.14 -13.35 -6.63
C LYS A 22 -14.83 -12.61 -5.34
N LEU A 23 -13.58 -12.20 -5.16
CA LEU A 23 -13.18 -11.38 -4.03
C LEU A 23 -13.40 -9.90 -4.37
N GLN A 24 -14.07 -9.18 -3.48
CA GLN A 24 -14.47 -7.79 -3.72
C GLN A 24 -13.45 -6.78 -3.24
N SER A 25 -12.62 -7.15 -2.28
CA SER A 25 -11.61 -6.25 -1.75
C SER A 25 -10.36 -7.02 -1.35
N VAL A 26 -9.23 -6.33 -1.34
CA VAL A 26 -7.93 -6.91 -1.02
C VAL A 26 -7.19 -5.98 -0.08
N TYR A 27 -6.67 -6.55 0.99
CA TYR A 27 -5.76 -5.87 1.89
C TYR A 27 -4.33 -6.28 1.52
N VAL A 28 -3.52 -5.30 1.18
CA VAL A 28 -2.13 -5.56 0.80
C VAL A 28 -1.23 -5.23 1.99
N GLU A 29 -0.66 -6.27 2.57
CA GLU A 29 0.36 -6.15 3.60
C GLU A 29 1.63 -6.76 3.04
N GLY A 30 2.71 -6.01 3.08
CA GLY A 30 3.93 -6.55 2.52
C GLY A 30 5.11 -5.63 2.77
N GLY A 31 6.22 -5.96 2.18
CA GLY A 31 7.40 -5.13 2.23
C GLY A 31 7.31 -3.97 1.25
N ALA A 32 8.37 -3.15 1.24
CA ALA A 32 8.43 -1.95 0.41
C ALA A 32 8.27 -2.26 -1.08
N GLY A 33 8.80 -3.41 -1.54
CA GLY A 33 8.70 -3.78 -2.96
C GLY A 33 7.26 -4.04 -3.41
N VAL A 34 6.47 -4.73 -2.57
CA VAL A 34 5.06 -5.00 -2.89
C VAL A 34 4.26 -3.71 -2.86
N HIS A 35 4.47 -2.85 -1.86
CA HIS A 35 3.81 -1.55 -1.80
C HIS A 35 4.14 -0.70 -3.02
N ASP A 36 5.40 -0.65 -3.43
CA ASP A 36 5.80 0.10 -4.62
C ASP A 36 5.13 -0.43 -5.87
N ALA A 37 5.02 -1.75 -6.02
CA ALA A 37 4.38 -2.34 -7.20
C ALA A 37 2.92 -1.88 -7.31
N PHE A 38 2.18 -1.87 -6.20
CA PHE A 38 0.80 -1.38 -6.21
C PHE A 38 0.73 0.12 -6.48
N LEU A 39 1.60 0.91 -5.83
CA LEU A 39 1.60 2.36 -6.04
C LEU A 39 1.91 2.73 -7.50
N GLU A 40 2.92 2.08 -8.09
CA GLU A 40 3.29 2.34 -9.47
C GLU A 40 2.22 1.89 -10.47
N SER A 41 1.48 0.83 -10.14
CA SER A 41 0.42 0.34 -11.03
C SER A 41 -0.77 1.28 -11.12
N GLY A 42 -0.99 2.12 -10.10
CA GLY A 42 -2.20 2.93 -9.99
C GLY A 42 -3.46 2.13 -9.70
N LEU A 43 -3.34 0.83 -9.43
CA LEU A 43 -4.48 -0.08 -9.21
C LEU A 43 -4.71 -0.30 -7.71
N TRP A 44 -4.86 0.77 -6.97
CA TRP A 44 -5.15 0.75 -5.54
C TRP A 44 -6.12 1.87 -5.21
N ASP A 45 -6.84 1.74 -4.10
CA ASP A 45 -7.87 2.70 -3.72
C ASP A 45 -7.49 3.54 -2.51
N GLU A 46 -6.94 2.92 -1.48
CA GLU A 46 -6.70 3.58 -0.21
C GLU A 46 -5.37 3.14 0.38
N ILE A 47 -4.67 4.06 1.00
CA ILE A 47 -3.47 3.77 1.78
C ILE A 47 -3.74 4.08 3.25
N ILE A 48 -3.30 3.19 4.13
CA ILE A 48 -3.42 3.33 5.57
C ILE A 48 -2.04 3.18 6.18
N SER A 49 -1.68 4.13 7.05
CA SER A 49 -0.40 4.12 7.74
C SER A 49 -0.61 4.36 9.23
N TYR A 50 0.15 3.64 10.04
CA TYR A 50 0.13 3.82 11.50
C TYR A 50 1.44 4.43 11.95
N VAL A 51 1.34 5.46 12.78
CA VAL A 51 2.50 6.12 13.39
C VAL A 51 2.47 5.81 14.88
N THR A 52 3.55 5.23 15.39
CA THR A 52 3.67 4.92 16.82
C THR A 52 4.61 5.92 17.48
N PRO A 53 4.47 6.18 18.81
CA PRO A 53 5.35 7.11 19.51
C PRO A 53 6.70 6.45 19.88
N LYS A 54 7.42 5.96 18.86
CA LYS A 54 8.75 5.34 19.05
C LYS A 54 9.68 5.83 17.96
N LEU A 55 10.91 6.12 18.36
CA LEU A 55 11.97 6.52 17.42
C LEU A 55 12.92 5.35 17.26
N ILE A 56 13.08 4.88 16.03
CA ILE A 56 13.94 3.73 15.72
C ILE A 56 15.28 4.16 15.15
N GLY A 57 15.29 5.29 14.45
CA GLY A 57 16.47 5.77 13.75
C GLY A 57 16.55 5.28 12.31
N GLY A 58 17.71 5.44 11.69
CA GLY A 58 17.87 5.25 10.25
C GLY A 58 17.95 3.81 9.77
N ASN A 59 17.95 2.81 10.68
CA ASN A 59 18.09 1.41 10.31
C ASN A 59 16.75 0.67 10.15
N GLY A 60 15.62 1.38 10.28
CA GLY A 60 14.32 0.80 10.05
C GLY A 60 14.06 0.54 8.56
N LYS A 61 13.14 -0.38 8.28
CA LYS A 61 12.72 -0.62 6.88
C LYS A 61 11.83 0.51 6.42
N ALA A 62 12.10 1.02 5.21
CA ALA A 62 11.23 1.99 4.59
C ALA A 62 9.91 1.34 4.17
N ALA A 63 8.82 2.12 4.21
CA ALA A 63 7.53 1.65 3.72
C ALA A 63 7.54 1.46 2.21
N MET A 64 8.36 2.25 1.51
CA MET A 64 8.49 2.23 0.05
C MET A 64 9.96 2.14 -0.32
N SER A 65 10.24 1.50 -1.45
CA SER A 65 11.61 1.34 -1.94
C SER A 65 11.91 2.20 -3.16
N SER A 66 10.89 2.69 -3.86
CA SER A 66 11.10 3.54 -5.03
C SER A 66 11.46 4.96 -4.64
N PHE A 67 12.25 5.60 -5.50
CA PHE A 67 12.64 6.99 -5.33
C PHE A 67 11.82 7.87 -6.27
N ARG A 68 11.30 8.98 -5.72
CA ARG A 68 10.58 9.98 -6.52
C ARG A 68 11.12 11.37 -6.21
N LEU A 69 11.23 12.20 -7.25
CA LEU A 69 11.44 13.62 -7.05
C LEU A 69 10.19 14.24 -6.44
N VAL A 70 10.34 15.37 -5.76
CA VAL A 70 9.18 16.06 -5.17
C VAL A 70 8.10 16.34 -6.22
N SER A 71 8.52 16.70 -7.44
CA SER A 71 7.59 16.92 -8.55
C SER A 71 6.87 15.66 -9.03
N GLN A 72 7.37 14.48 -8.64
CA GLN A 72 6.79 13.18 -9.00
C GLN A 72 6.07 12.54 -7.84
N ALA A 73 5.93 13.23 -6.72
CA ALA A 73 5.22 12.71 -5.55
C ALA A 73 3.76 12.39 -5.91
N LEU A 74 3.25 11.33 -5.31
CA LEU A 74 1.85 10.96 -5.48
C LEU A 74 1.00 11.85 -4.59
N GLU A 75 0.03 12.51 -5.20
CA GLU A 75 -0.95 13.31 -4.46
C GLU A 75 -2.10 12.43 -4.00
N LEU A 76 -2.55 12.65 -2.77
CA LEU A 76 -3.59 11.85 -2.15
C LEU A 76 -4.80 12.72 -1.83
N ASP A 77 -5.99 12.10 -1.84
CA ASP A 77 -7.24 12.76 -1.50
C ASP A 77 -7.82 12.18 -0.21
N ASP A 78 -8.78 12.90 0.35
CA ASP A 78 -9.54 12.45 1.54
C ASP A 78 -8.65 12.04 2.71
N PHE A 79 -7.63 12.85 2.99
CA PHE A 79 -6.70 12.58 4.08
C PHE A 79 -7.43 12.65 5.42
N ALA A 80 -7.31 11.58 6.22
CA ALA A 80 -7.91 11.49 7.54
C ALA A 80 -6.88 11.04 8.57
N CYS A 81 -7.05 11.51 9.79
CA CYS A 81 -6.16 11.20 10.89
C CYS A 81 -7.00 10.84 12.12
N GLN A 82 -6.73 9.66 12.69
CA GLN A 82 -7.45 9.17 13.86
C GLN A 82 -6.47 8.69 14.91
N LYS A 83 -6.77 8.99 16.18
CA LYS A 83 -6.02 8.42 17.28
C LYS A 83 -6.54 7.00 17.55
N ASN A 84 -5.64 6.05 17.62
CA ASN A 84 -5.94 4.65 17.84
C ASN A 84 -5.07 4.13 18.98
N GLY A 85 -5.56 4.22 20.22
CA GLY A 85 -4.76 3.96 21.41
C GLY A 85 -3.63 5.00 21.50
N ASN A 86 -2.38 4.51 21.57
CA ASN A 86 -1.20 5.38 21.54
C ASN A 86 -0.68 5.65 20.13
N ASN A 87 -1.35 5.11 19.12
CA ASN A 87 -0.96 5.25 17.73
C ASN A 87 -1.83 6.25 17.01
N ILE A 88 -1.34 6.74 15.88
CA ILE A 88 -2.12 7.56 14.96
C ILE A 88 -2.33 6.76 13.68
N ARG A 89 -3.58 6.66 13.25
CA ARG A 89 -3.94 6.04 11.98
C ARG A 89 -4.16 7.13 10.95
N LEU A 90 -3.36 7.09 9.92
CA LEU A 90 -3.49 7.98 8.77
C LEU A 90 -4.07 7.20 7.60
N SER A 91 -5.06 7.77 6.94
CA SER A 91 -5.64 7.17 5.76
C SER A 91 -5.83 8.22 4.68
N ALA A 92 -5.72 7.79 3.44
CA ALA A 92 -5.94 8.67 2.29
C ALA A 92 -6.33 7.81 1.08
N ARG A 93 -7.01 8.44 0.13
CA ARG A 93 -7.45 7.78 -1.08
C ARG A 93 -6.59 8.21 -2.26
N ARG A 94 -6.47 7.31 -3.25
CA ARG A 94 -5.78 7.63 -4.49
C ARG A 94 -6.52 8.75 -5.22
N ARG A 95 -5.77 9.72 -5.69
CA ARG A 95 -6.33 10.78 -6.54
C ARG A 95 -6.59 10.23 -7.94
N LEU A 96 -7.80 10.38 -8.39
CA LEU A 96 -8.23 9.92 -9.72
C LEU A 96 -7.92 10.95 -10.79
#